data_7d99c9fb00d470a895706414faa76123
#
_entry.id   7d99c9fb00d470a895706414faa76123
#
_cell.length_a   1.000
_cell.length_b   1.000
_cell.length_c   1.000
_cell.angle_alpha   90.00
_cell.angle_beta   90.00
_cell.angle_gamma   90.00
#
_symmetry.space_group_name_H-M   'P 1'
#
loop_
_entity.id
_entity.type
_entity.pdbx_description
1 polymer ?
#
loop_
_entity_poly.entity_id
_entity_poly.type
_entity_poly.pdbx_seq_one_letter_code
_entity_poly.pdbx_strand_id
1 'polypeptide(L)'
;MNLTVCGAGNAGAAIAADCTMGGAKVTLFELAEFEENIRPYQKQGGIVITEDSDPAWKKTGFARLEKITTDPDAAVDKADVIMITVPAMHHTVFWDRIAPHLKDGQIVLFNTGYFGALRHARKRRELGTDVTLAESNIMPYLCSKRGGA
;
A
#
# COMPACT_ATOMS: atom_id res chain seq x y z
N MET A 1 8.98 -8.12 -8.63
CA MET A 1 8.23 -8.17 -7.36
C MET A 1 6.91 -7.45 -7.57
N ASN A 2 5.81 -8.07 -7.15
CA ASN A 2 4.49 -7.46 -7.18
C ASN A 2 4.17 -6.94 -5.79
N LEU A 3 3.88 -5.66 -5.69
CA LEU A 3 3.60 -4.99 -4.43
C LEU A 3 2.17 -4.43 -4.45
N THR A 4 1.41 -4.69 -3.38
CA THR A 4 0.15 -3.97 -3.15
C THR A 4 0.35 -2.96 -2.01
N VAL A 5 -0.03 -1.72 -2.27
CA VAL A 5 -0.03 -0.65 -1.27
C VAL A 5 -1.48 -0.34 -0.90
N CYS A 6 -1.83 -0.57 0.35
CA CYS A 6 -3.15 -0.34 0.92
C CYS A 6 -3.20 1.03 1.61
N GLY A 7 -4.09 1.88 1.13
CA GLY A 7 -4.26 3.27 1.56
C GLY A 7 -3.57 4.25 0.62
N ALA A 8 -4.35 5.13 0.01
CA ALA A 8 -3.89 6.14 -0.94
C ALA A 8 -3.64 7.52 -0.29
N GLY A 9 -3.32 7.54 0.99
CA GLY A 9 -2.88 8.73 1.73
C GLY A 9 -1.50 9.21 1.28
N ASN A 10 -0.93 10.21 1.99
CA ASN A 10 0.38 10.76 1.67
C ASN A 10 1.46 9.68 1.55
N ALA A 11 1.60 8.85 2.58
CA ALA A 11 2.61 7.80 2.62
C ALA A 11 2.39 6.70 1.58
N GLY A 12 1.14 6.23 1.43
CA GLY A 12 0.83 5.17 0.46
C GLY A 12 1.09 5.61 -0.97
N ALA A 13 0.72 6.84 -1.34
CA ALA A 13 1.00 7.38 -2.66
C ALA A 13 2.52 7.49 -2.91
N ALA A 14 3.29 7.99 -1.94
CA ALA A 14 4.75 8.10 -2.07
C ALA A 14 5.42 6.73 -2.20
N ILE A 15 5.03 5.75 -1.37
CA ILE A 15 5.56 4.38 -1.43
C ILE A 15 5.22 3.73 -2.78
N ALA A 16 3.96 3.85 -3.24
CA ALA A 16 3.53 3.29 -4.50
C ALA A 16 4.34 3.86 -5.67
N ALA A 17 4.55 5.17 -5.68
CA ALA A 17 5.29 5.84 -6.73
C ALA A 17 6.79 5.47 -6.69
N ASP A 18 7.44 5.52 -5.53
CA ASP A 18 8.86 5.20 -5.40
C ASP A 18 9.16 3.74 -5.76
N CYS A 19 8.38 2.80 -5.24
CA CYS A 19 8.53 1.38 -5.56
C CYS A 19 8.31 1.10 -7.05
N THR A 20 7.35 1.79 -7.69
CA THR A 20 7.13 1.68 -9.14
C THR A 20 8.34 2.19 -9.92
N MET A 21 8.90 3.33 -9.54
CA MET A 21 10.12 3.87 -10.17
C MET A 21 11.35 3.01 -9.88
N GLY A 22 11.33 2.22 -8.81
CA GLY A 22 12.32 1.19 -8.47
C GLY A 22 12.13 -0.12 -9.25
N GLY A 23 11.13 -0.21 -10.14
CA GLY A 23 10.88 -1.39 -10.99
C GLY A 23 9.93 -2.44 -10.42
N ALA A 24 9.24 -2.17 -9.30
CA ALA A 24 8.17 -3.03 -8.83
C ALA A 24 6.89 -2.84 -9.65
N LYS A 25 6.10 -3.90 -9.80
CA LYS A 25 4.73 -3.82 -10.29
C LYS A 25 3.82 -3.50 -9.12
N VAL A 26 3.30 -2.28 -9.07
CA VAL A 26 2.56 -1.79 -7.91
C VAL A 26 1.07 -1.69 -8.20
N THR A 27 0.29 -2.30 -7.31
CA THR A 27 -1.16 -2.09 -7.19
C THR A 27 -1.42 -1.12 -6.04
N LEU A 28 -2.15 -0.04 -6.29
CA LEU A 28 -2.66 0.85 -5.26
C LEU A 28 -4.10 0.47 -4.94
N PHE A 29 -4.34 0.12 -3.69
CA PHE A 29 -5.65 -0.28 -3.19
C PHE A 29 -6.18 0.73 -2.18
N GLU A 30 -7.45 1.12 -2.34
CA GLU A 30 -8.18 1.93 -1.37
C GLU A 30 -9.53 1.28 -1.08
N LEU A 31 -10.10 1.57 0.08
CA LEU A 31 -11.45 1.13 0.41
C LEU A 31 -12.47 1.83 -0.49
N ALA A 32 -13.54 1.14 -0.87
CA ALA A 32 -14.59 1.68 -1.74
C ALA A 32 -15.24 2.94 -1.15
N GLU A 33 -15.32 3.01 0.18
CA GLU A 33 -15.83 4.16 0.92
C GLU A 33 -14.97 5.43 0.76
N PHE A 34 -13.72 5.27 0.28
CA PHE A 34 -12.73 6.35 0.06
C PHE A 34 -12.21 6.36 -1.38
N GLU A 35 -13.01 5.89 -2.33
CA GLU A 35 -12.64 5.84 -3.75
C GLU A 35 -12.15 7.19 -4.31
N GLU A 36 -12.67 8.30 -3.78
CA GLU A 36 -12.24 9.64 -4.18
C GLU A 36 -10.74 9.88 -3.99
N ASN A 37 -10.10 9.17 -3.05
CA ASN A 37 -8.64 9.27 -2.81
C ASN A 37 -7.82 8.71 -3.98
N ILE A 38 -8.33 7.74 -4.72
CA ILE A 38 -7.62 7.10 -5.84
C ILE A 38 -8.11 7.58 -7.21
N ARG A 39 -9.25 8.23 -7.28
CA ARG A 39 -9.85 8.68 -8.53
C ARG A 39 -8.91 9.57 -9.39
N PRO A 40 -8.12 10.51 -8.84
CA PRO A 40 -7.15 11.25 -9.61
C PRO A 40 -6.08 10.35 -10.24
N TYR A 41 -5.58 9.38 -9.48
CA TYR A 41 -4.56 8.43 -9.95
C TYR A 41 -5.12 7.49 -11.02
N GLN A 42 -6.38 7.06 -10.90
CA GLN A 42 -7.07 6.25 -11.93
C GLN A 42 -7.17 7.01 -13.25
N LYS A 43 -7.53 8.30 -13.21
CA LYS A 43 -7.67 9.14 -14.41
C LYS A 43 -6.37 9.30 -15.18
N GLN A 44 -5.24 9.40 -14.49
CA GLN A 44 -3.93 9.58 -15.13
C GLN A 44 -3.13 8.28 -15.28
N GLY A 45 -3.56 7.18 -14.64
CA GLY A 45 -2.90 5.88 -14.70
C GLY A 45 -1.62 5.79 -13.86
N GLY A 46 -1.46 6.65 -12.86
CA GLY A 46 -0.26 6.65 -12.03
C GLY A 46 -0.13 7.87 -11.13
N ILE A 47 1.08 8.10 -10.63
CA ILE A 47 1.41 9.15 -9.66
C ILE A 47 2.57 9.99 -10.20
N VAL A 48 2.45 11.32 -10.11
CA VAL A 48 3.57 12.23 -10.39
C VAL A 48 4.36 12.47 -9.12
N ILE A 49 5.68 12.21 -9.16
CA ILE A 49 6.61 12.64 -8.12
C ILE A 49 7.23 13.95 -8.56
N THR A 50 7.04 14.98 -7.78
CA THR A 50 7.73 16.26 -7.92
C THR A 50 8.88 16.32 -6.94
N GLU A 51 9.92 17.08 -7.30
CA GLU A 51 11.11 17.26 -6.47
C GLU A 51 10.75 17.82 -5.09
N ASP A 52 11.33 17.26 -4.05
CA ASP A 52 11.30 17.80 -2.71
C ASP A 52 12.61 18.46 -2.35
N SER A 53 12.61 19.14 -1.19
CA SER A 53 13.71 19.89 -0.61
C SER A 53 14.96 19.07 -0.25
N ASP A 54 14.89 17.73 -0.27
CA ASP A 54 16.05 16.89 0.00
C ASP A 54 16.86 16.59 -1.27
N PRO A 55 18.07 17.17 -1.43
CA PRO A 55 18.91 16.95 -2.60
C PRO A 55 19.43 15.51 -2.73
N ALA A 56 19.35 14.68 -1.69
CA ALA A 56 19.68 13.26 -1.73
C ALA A 56 18.58 12.42 -2.42
N TRP A 57 17.36 12.94 -2.46
CA TRP A 57 16.19 12.26 -2.99
C TRP A 57 15.77 12.89 -4.34
N LYS A 58 16.48 12.54 -5.40
CA LYS A 58 16.28 13.14 -6.74
C LYS A 58 15.39 12.32 -7.66
N LYS A 59 14.38 11.66 -7.15
CA LYS A 59 13.44 10.92 -8.01
C LYS A 59 12.25 11.81 -8.36
N THR A 60 12.26 12.39 -9.54
CA THR A 60 11.12 13.09 -10.14
C THR A 60 10.63 12.32 -11.35
N GLY A 61 9.34 12.39 -11.64
CA GLY A 61 8.78 11.77 -12.83
C GLY A 61 7.39 11.19 -12.63
N PHE A 62 6.96 10.40 -13.61
CA PHE A 62 5.66 9.74 -13.59
C PHE A 62 5.81 8.25 -13.31
N ALA A 63 5.27 7.81 -12.18
CA ALA A 63 5.18 6.42 -11.79
C ALA A 63 3.89 5.81 -12.33
N ARG A 64 3.97 5.04 -13.43
CA ARG A 64 2.82 4.32 -13.99
C ARG A 64 2.54 3.10 -13.15
N LEU A 65 1.40 3.08 -12.46
CA LEU A 65 0.99 1.95 -11.64
C LEU A 65 0.45 0.79 -12.48
N GLU A 66 0.67 -0.44 -12.02
CA GLU A 66 0.14 -1.65 -12.67
C GLU A 66 -1.38 -1.71 -12.53
N LYS A 67 -1.91 -1.34 -11.35
CA LYS A 67 -3.35 -1.33 -11.07
C LYS A 67 -3.68 -0.30 -10.00
N ILE A 68 -4.89 0.26 -10.07
CA ILE A 68 -5.47 1.16 -9.06
C ILE A 68 -6.92 0.72 -8.86
N THR A 69 -7.26 0.22 -7.67
CA THR A 69 -8.53 -0.48 -7.46
C THR A 69 -9.09 -0.31 -6.05
N THR A 70 -10.41 -0.50 -5.93
CA THR A 70 -11.12 -0.67 -4.66
C THR A 70 -11.57 -2.11 -4.42
N ASP A 71 -11.26 -3.02 -5.36
CA ASP A 71 -11.55 -4.44 -5.24
C ASP A 71 -10.42 -5.16 -4.47
N PRO A 72 -10.69 -5.72 -3.27
CA PRO A 72 -9.66 -6.34 -2.45
C PRO A 72 -9.11 -7.64 -3.05
N ASP A 73 -9.92 -8.42 -3.77
CA ASP A 73 -9.44 -9.64 -4.44
C ASP A 73 -8.45 -9.28 -5.54
N ALA A 74 -8.85 -8.36 -6.43
CA ALA A 74 -7.98 -7.88 -7.50
C ALA A 74 -6.71 -7.17 -7.00
N ALA A 75 -6.74 -6.64 -5.76
CA ALA A 75 -5.61 -5.98 -5.14
C ALA A 75 -4.53 -6.96 -4.70
N VAL A 76 -4.90 -8.10 -4.11
CA VAL A 76 -3.93 -9.05 -3.52
C VAL A 76 -3.63 -10.26 -4.39
N ASP A 77 -4.38 -10.48 -5.47
CA ASP A 77 -4.33 -11.69 -6.31
C ASP A 77 -2.90 -12.11 -6.71
N LYS A 78 -2.06 -11.17 -7.10
CA LYS A 78 -0.68 -11.42 -7.58
C LYS A 78 0.40 -10.82 -6.67
N ALA A 79 0.03 -10.29 -5.52
CA ALA A 79 0.97 -9.61 -4.65
C ALA A 79 1.94 -10.59 -3.98
N ASP A 80 3.23 -10.27 -4.02
CA ASP A 80 4.25 -10.92 -3.20
C ASP A 80 4.26 -10.28 -1.80
N VAL A 81 4.09 -8.95 -1.76
CA VAL A 81 4.05 -8.15 -0.54
C VAL A 81 2.83 -7.23 -0.56
N ILE A 82 2.13 -7.14 0.55
CA ILE A 82 1.00 -6.23 0.77
C ILE A 82 1.39 -5.27 1.92
N MET A 83 1.54 -3.99 1.62
CA MET A 83 1.88 -2.95 2.61
C MET A 83 0.62 -2.19 3.03
N ILE A 84 0.28 -2.25 4.32
CA ILE A 84 -0.80 -1.45 4.90
C ILE A 84 -0.19 -0.16 5.43
N THR A 85 -0.49 0.98 4.77
CA THR A 85 0.19 2.28 4.96
C THR A 85 -0.70 3.35 5.58
N VAL A 86 -1.76 2.92 6.24
CA VAL A 86 -2.71 3.79 6.94
C VAL A 86 -2.38 3.93 8.42
N PRO A 87 -2.92 4.94 9.13
CA PRO A 87 -2.76 5.03 10.58
C PRO A 87 -3.18 3.74 11.30
N ALA A 88 -2.49 3.39 12.38
CA ALA A 88 -2.64 2.11 13.06
C ALA A 88 -4.09 1.78 13.51
N MET A 89 -4.89 2.81 13.79
CA MET A 89 -6.31 2.66 14.12
C MET A 89 -7.15 2.08 12.97
N HIS A 90 -6.67 2.19 11.73
CA HIS A 90 -7.34 1.70 10.52
C HIS A 90 -6.76 0.38 9.99
N HIS A 91 -5.70 -0.16 10.58
CA HIS A 91 -5.10 -1.43 10.12
C HIS A 91 -6.12 -2.56 10.06
N THR A 92 -6.98 -2.67 11.08
CA THR A 92 -7.98 -3.73 11.16
C THR A 92 -9.00 -3.66 10.02
N VAL A 93 -9.42 -2.46 9.62
CA VAL A 93 -10.38 -2.29 8.53
C VAL A 93 -9.79 -2.79 7.22
N PHE A 94 -8.55 -2.41 6.90
CA PHE A 94 -7.87 -2.90 5.69
C PHE A 94 -7.60 -4.40 5.76
N TRP A 95 -7.11 -4.88 6.92
CA TRP A 95 -6.91 -6.31 7.12
C TRP A 95 -8.18 -7.12 6.85
N ASP A 96 -9.29 -6.74 7.47
CA ASP A 96 -10.54 -7.49 7.35
C ASP A 96 -11.09 -7.53 5.91
N ARG A 97 -10.73 -6.55 5.07
CA ARG A 97 -11.09 -6.51 3.65
C ARG A 97 -10.20 -7.42 2.80
N ILE A 98 -8.88 -7.44 3.04
CA ILE A 98 -7.94 -8.21 2.21
C ILE A 98 -7.77 -9.65 2.69
N ALA A 99 -7.91 -9.92 3.98
CA ALA A 99 -7.59 -11.21 4.59
C ALA A 99 -8.29 -12.41 3.94
N PRO A 100 -9.59 -12.34 3.55
CA PRO A 100 -10.27 -13.47 2.89
C PRO A 100 -9.69 -13.84 1.52
N HIS A 101 -8.91 -12.96 0.90
CA HIS A 101 -8.35 -13.11 -0.44
C HIS A 101 -6.85 -13.42 -0.44
N LEU A 102 -6.22 -13.49 0.75
CA LEU A 102 -4.79 -13.77 0.88
C LEU A 102 -4.46 -15.22 0.49
N LYS A 103 -3.25 -15.40 -0.05
CA LYS A 103 -2.73 -16.68 -0.52
C LYS A 103 -1.45 -17.07 0.21
N ASP A 104 -1.15 -18.36 0.20
CA ASP A 104 0.08 -18.89 0.80
C ASP A 104 1.33 -18.19 0.24
N GLY A 105 2.26 -17.91 1.12
CA GLY A 105 3.54 -17.29 0.80
C GLY A 105 3.53 -15.76 0.71
N GLN A 106 2.35 -15.11 0.77
CA GLN A 106 2.28 -13.65 0.78
C GLN A 106 2.76 -13.05 2.10
N ILE A 107 3.34 -11.85 2.02
CA ILE A 107 3.80 -11.07 3.17
C ILE A 107 2.88 -9.87 3.35
N VAL A 108 2.30 -9.71 4.55
CA VAL A 108 1.55 -8.50 4.92
C VAL A 108 2.40 -7.67 5.88
N LEU A 109 2.78 -6.47 5.45
CA LEU A 109 3.60 -5.52 6.19
C LEU A 109 2.75 -4.35 6.69
N PHE A 110 2.63 -4.22 8.01
CA PHE A 110 2.00 -3.07 8.64
C PHE A 110 3.00 -1.91 8.76
N ASN A 111 2.74 -0.81 8.11
CA ASN A 111 3.66 0.32 8.00
C ASN A 111 2.98 1.65 8.38
N THR A 112 3.24 2.26 9.52
CA THR A 112 3.99 1.82 10.71
C THR A 112 3.19 0.84 11.55
N GLY A 113 3.85 -0.18 12.09
CA GLY A 113 3.17 -1.32 12.68
C GLY A 113 2.41 -1.05 13.99
N TYR A 114 3.04 -0.42 14.97
CA TYR A 114 2.45 -0.24 16.31
C TYR A 114 1.80 -1.52 16.85
N PHE A 115 2.55 -2.64 16.78
CA PHE A 115 2.07 -3.99 17.08
C PHE A 115 0.96 -4.50 16.15
N GLY A 116 0.90 -3.99 14.93
CA GLY A 116 -0.08 -4.42 13.93
C GLY A 116 0.02 -5.91 13.62
N ALA A 117 1.23 -6.41 13.37
CA ALA A 117 1.45 -7.84 13.13
C ALA A 117 1.00 -8.70 14.31
N LEU A 118 1.35 -8.31 15.54
CA LEU A 118 0.96 -9.03 16.75
C LEU A 118 -0.57 -9.03 16.94
N ARG A 119 -1.22 -7.89 16.77
CA ARG A 119 -2.69 -7.77 16.90
C ARG A 119 -3.44 -8.67 15.91
N HIS A 120 -2.89 -8.86 14.71
CA HIS A 120 -3.54 -9.67 13.67
C HIS A 120 -3.04 -11.13 13.65
N ALA A 121 -2.04 -11.49 14.46
CA ALA A 121 -1.48 -12.85 14.51
C ALA A 121 -2.54 -13.92 14.84
N ARG A 122 -3.54 -13.61 15.68
CA ARG A 122 -4.64 -14.52 15.97
C ARG A 122 -5.54 -14.70 14.74
N LYS A 123 -6.00 -13.59 14.14
CA LYS A 123 -6.84 -13.60 12.94
C LYS A 123 -6.14 -14.32 11.77
N ARG A 124 -4.82 -14.13 11.61
CA ARG A 124 -4.01 -14.85 10.62
C ARG A 124 -4.13 -16.36 10.75
N ARG A 125 -4.08 -16.89 12.00
CA ARG A 125 -4.22 -18.34 12.24
C ARG A 125 -5.59 -18.89 11.85
N GLU A 126 -6.61 -18.08 11.90
CA GLU A 126 -7.99 -18.43 11.57
C GLU A 126 -8.23 -18.48 10.03
N LEU A 127 -7.33 -17.93 9.22
CA LEU A 127 -7.47 -17.91 7.76
C LEU A 127 -7.24 -19.27 7.10
N GLY A 128 -6.46 -20.15 7.72
CA GLY A 128 -6.03 -21.40 7.10
C GLY A 128 -5.02 -21.23 5.96
N THR A 129 -4.49 -20.01 5.78
CA THR A 129 -3.50 -19.62 4.75
C THR A 129 -2.17 -19.34 5.40
N ASP A 130 -1.07 -19.73 4.76
CA ASP A 130 0.28 -19.48 5.28
C ASP A 130 0.83 -18.14 4.79
N VAL A 131 0.44 -17.07 5.49
CA VAL A 131 0.95 -15.71 5.23
C VAL A 131 1.91 -15.26 6.35
N THR A 132 2.93 -14.50 5.97
CA THR A 132 3.85 -13.88 6.92
C THR A 132 3.34 -12.49 7.30
N LEU A 133 3.26 -12.20 8.60
CA LEU A 133 2.98 -10.86 9.10
C LEU A 133 4.28 -10.19 9.55
N ALA A 134 4.49 -8.97 9.07
CA ALA A 134 5.63 -8.14 9.43
C ALA A 134 5.17 -6.74 9.80
N GLU A 135 6.02 -5.97 10.47
CA GLU A 135 5.76 -4.57 10.75
C GLU A 135 7.04 -3.74 10.73
N SER A 136 6.91 -2.48 10.31
CA SER A 136 8.00 -1.51 10.38
C SER A 136 7.86 -0.64 11.62
N ASN A 137 9.00 -0.18 12.12
CA ASN A 137 9.04 0.73 13.27
C ASN A 137 8.63 2.16 12.91
N ILE A 138 9.01 2.61 11.71
CA ILE A 138 8.75 3.98 11.23
C ILE A 138 8.26 3.96 9.78
N MET A 139 7.66 5.07 9.35
CA MET A 139 7.39 5.32 7.93
C MET A 139 8.70 5.59 7.19
N PRO A 140 8.87 5.06 5.97
CA PRO A 140 10.10 5.28 5.20
C PRO A 140 10.24 6.72 4.69
N TYR A 141 9.14 7.49 4.60
CA TYR A 141 9.12 8.83 4.02
C TYR A 141 8.35 9.83 4.88
N LEU A 142 8.85 11.06 4.93
CA LEU A 142 8.06 12.25 5.25
C LEU A 142 7.62 12.87 3.92
N CYS A 143 6.33 12.85 3.64
CA CYS A 143 5.79 13.25 2.36
C CYS A 143 4.42 13.90 2.49
N SER A 144 4.06 14.71 1.52
CA SER A 144 2.74 15.31 1.42
C SER A 144 2.26 15.30 -0.03
N LYS A 145 0.96 15.15 -0.23
CA LYS A 145 0.34 15.38 -1.53
C LYS A 145 0.23 16.88 -1.78
N ARG A 146 0.56 17.31 -2.99
CA ARG A 146 0.29 18.66 -3.49
C ARG A 146 -0.73 18.55 -4.62
N GLY A 147 -1.86 19.24 -4.48
CA GLY A 147 -2.95 19.10 -5.44
C GLY A 147 -3.73 17.79 -5.28
N GLY A 148 -4.55 17.45 -6.23
CA GLY A 148 -5.42 16.26 -6.18
C GLY A 148 -4.77 14.94 -6.59
N ALA A 149 -3.53 14.96 -7.04
CA ALA A 149 -2.82 13.76 -7.49
C ALA A 149 -1.32 14.01 -7.55
#